data_651f2fc1aa84ed347e07b84fdb292724
#
_entry.id   651f2fc1aa84ed347e07b84fdb292724
#
_cell.length_a   1.000
_cell.length_b   1.000
_cell.length_c   1.000
_cell.angle_alpha   90.00
_cell.angle_beta   90.00
_cell.angle_gamma   90.00
#
_symmetry.space_group_name_H-M   'P 1'
#
loop_
_entity.id
_entity.type
_entity.pdbx_description
1 polymer ?
#
loop_
_entity_poly.entity_id
_entity_poly.type
_entity_poly.pdbx_seq_one_letter_code
_entity_poly.pdbx_strand_id
1 'polypeptide(L)'
;MPSWVAFTASGKLVGMPAKSQGASNPRNTVYDVKRIIGRSFHDPVVTAEAAGRPFAIVNGGADEPRVEVEWRGGKKRLSAEEVSSMILTELKRAAETHLGGPVSGAVITVPAHFNNQQRQATKDAGRIAGLDVRRIINEPTAAALAYGLHDKGTEVAGAPTPAKKSNVVIFDLGGGTFDVSILTMDGGVFEVRATGGDTHLGGEDFDSTVAAWCVEQIAAQHGEQVAAAVRKSPRATARLRRAVENSKKALSSATVVDVEVDAIADDVNFSASLTRAKFEELNAELFGRCIDTVLTVVEDAEITRDDVTDIVLVGGSTRVPYLQRKLYELFDKRIELCKTIHPDEAVAIGAAVQGRILASGGSGGGKELSSNETTTDLLLLDVTPLSLGIELEGRAMSTLIKRNTAIPCRKTRTYTTVEDWQTEIDVVVFEGERPCVDSNNRLGSFVISGIQKARAGEPKVDVSFALDANGILNVSARDQVTGAEARAEIKAESGRLTEAEIDKMINDAERDRAQDEELASKVA
;
A
#
# COMPACT_ATOMS: atom_id res chain seq x y z
N MET A 1 4.16 5.55 -14.17
CA MET A 1 3.38 4.59 -15.01
C MET A 1 2.09 4.24 -14.27
N PRO A 2 0.89 4.26 -14.89
CA PRO A 2 -0.35 3.81 -14.25
C PRO A 2 -0.30 2.31 -13.90
N SER A 3 -0.85 1.94 -12.74
CA SER A 3 -0.92 0.53 -12.28
C SER A 3 -2.13 -0.18 -12.91
N TRP A 4 -2.10 -0.31 -14.25
CA TRP A 4 -3.17 -0.85 -15.07
C TRP A 4 -2.65 -1.99 -15.94
N VAL A 5 -3.41 -3.08 -16.03
CA VAL A 5 -3.13 -4.23 -16.90
C VAL A 5 -4.37 -4.56 -17.71
N ALA A 6 -4.24 -4.70 -19.02
CA ALA A 6 -5.35 -5.07 -19.90
C ALA A 6 -5.03 -6.32 -20.70
N PHE A 7 -6.02 -7.19 -20.85
CA PHE A 7 -5.95 -8.44 -21.59
C PHE A 7 -6.73 -8.26 -22.90
N THR A 8 -6.05 -8.42 -24.02
CA THR A 8 -6.60 -8.23 -25.36
C THR A 8 -6.37 -9.46 -26.22
N ALA A 9 -7.00 -9.52 -27.38
CA ALA A 9 -6.77 -10.60 -28.33
C ALA A 9 -5.33 -10.62 -28.87
N SER A 10 -4.68 -9.44 -28.96
CA SER A 10 -3.30 -9.27 -29.44
C SER A 10 -2.23 -9.44 -28.36
N GLY A 11 -2.60 -9.60 -27.09
CA GLY A 11 -1.66 -9.75 -25.98
C GLY A 11 -2.03 -8.92 -24.76
N LYS A 12 -1.10 -8.82 -23.84
CA LYS A 12 -1.21 -8.09 -22.57
C LYS A 12 -0.66 -6.66 -22.74
N LEU A 13 -1.38 -5.68 -22.22
CA LEU A 13 -0.95 -4.29 -22.16
C LEU A 13 -0.75 -3.89 -20.68
N VAL A 14 0.27 -3.08 -20.39
CA VAL A 14 0.56 -2.59 -19.03
C VAL A 14 0.75 -1.08 -19.08
N GLY A 15 0.34 -0.39 -18.02
CA GLY A 15 0.55 1.05 -17.86
C GLY A 15 -0.42 1.90 -18.69
N MET A 16 0.11 2.94 -19.35
CA MET A 16 -0.70 3.89 -20.12
C MET A 16 -1.46 3.24 -21.27
N PRO A 17 -0.89 2.29 -22.07
CA PRO A 17 -1.65 1.58 -23.10
C PRO A 17 -2.87 0.83 -22.54
N ALA A 18 -2.74 0.20 -21.38
CA ALA A 18 -3.86 -0.47 -20.70
C ALA A 18 -4.94 0.54 -20.28
N LYS A 19 -4.53 1.66 -19.63
CA LYS A 19 -5.46 2.71 -19.18
C LYS A 19 -6.20 3.36 -20.36
N SER A 20 -5.52 3.61 -21.46
CA SER A 20 -6.09 4.31 -22.63
C SER A 20 -7.24 3.53 -23.26
N GLN A 21 -7.16 2.19 -23.31
CA GLN A 21 -8.19 1.34 -23.91
C GLN A 21 -9.24 0.85 -22.89
N GLY A 22 -9.09 1.18 -21.60
CA GLY A 22 -9.94 0.66 -20.52
C GLY A 22 -11.44 0.87 -20.74
N ALA A 23 -11.86 1.99 -21.34
CA ALA A 23 -13.26 2.24 -21.64
C ALA A 23 -13.83 1.35 -22.76
N SER A 24 -13.01 0.87 -23.68
CA SER A 24 -13.42 -0.04 -24.77
C SER A 24 -13.38 -1.51 -24.36
N ASN A 25 -12.58 -1.87 -23.34
CA ASN A 25 -12.39 -3.23 -22.83
C ASN A 25 -12.47 -3.27 -21.30
N PRO A 26 -13.55 -2.75 -20.67
CA PRO A 26 -13.57 -2.53 -19.22
C PRO A 26 -13.54 -3.83 -18.39
N ARG A 27 -14.10 -4.93 -18.92
CA ARG A 27 -14.16 -6.21 -18.19
C ARG A 27 -12.80 -6.93 -18.14
N ASN A 28 -11.90 -6.63 -19.07
CA ASN A 28 -10.57 -7.23 -19.16
C ASN A 28 -9.45 -6.24 -18.89
N THR A 29 -9.79 -5.09 -18.28
CA THR A 29 -8.83 -4.06 -17.88
C THR A 29 -8.85 -3.93 -16.37
N VAL A 30 -7.76 -4.36 -15.75
CA VAL A 30 -7.60 -4.50 -14.30
C VAL A 30 -6.77 -3.36 -13.76
N TYR A 31 -7.21 -2.80 -12.65
CA TYR A 31 -6.52 -1.71 -11.93
C TYR A 31 -6.84 -1.79 -10.43
N ASP A 32 -6.11 -1.07 -9.60
CA ASP A 32 -6.28 -0.97 -8.15
C ASP A 32 -6.22 -2.30 -7.38
N VAL A 33 -5.51 -3.28 -7.92
CA VAL A 33 -5.29 -4.56 -7.21
C VAL A 33 -4.56 -4.37 -5.88
N LYS A 34 -3.89 -3.24 -5.70
CA LYS A 34 -3.28 -2.85 -4.42
C LYS A 34 -4.28 -2.79 -3.27
N ARG A 35 -5.58 -2.53 -3.55
CA ARG A 35 -6.65 -2.51 -2.54
C ARG A 35 -7.11 -3.89 -2.09
N ILE A 36 -6.86 -4.94 -2.90
CA ILE A 36 -7.28 -6.32 -2.60
C ILE A 36 -6.12 -7.27 -2.32
N ILE A 37 -4.87 -6.85 -2.57
CA ILE A 37 -3.68 -7.68 -2.35
C ILE A 37 -3.55 -8.07 -0.88
N GLY A 38 -3.26 -9.34 -0.60
CA GLY A 38 -3.08 -9.87 0.73
C GLY A 38 -4.33 -9.85 1.61
N ARG A 39 -5.53 -9.76 1.01
CA ARG A 39 -6.83 -9.81 1.72
C ARG A 39 -7.57 -11.11 1.44
N SER A 40 -8.52 -11.45 2.30
CA SER A 40 -9.44 -12.55 2.05
C SER A 40 -10.59 -12.12 1.14
N PHE A 41 -11.20 -13.07 0.41
CA PHE A 41 -12.31 -12.78 -0.51
C PHE A 41 -13.55 -12.23 0.23
N HIS A 42 -13.81 -12.71 1.46
CA HIS A 42 -14.94 -12.26 2.28
C HIS A 42 -14.65 -10.99 3.09
N ASP A 43 -13.45 -10.40 2.95
CA ASP A 43 -13.16 -9.08 3.53
C ASP A 43 -14.19 -8.05 3.02
N PRO A 44 -14.84 -7.26 3.91
CA PRO A 44 -15.79 -6.23 3.53
C PRO A 44 -15.25 -5.26 2.47
N VAL A 45 -13.96 -5.00 2.52
CA VAL A 45 -13.24 -4.17 1.56
C VAL A 45 -13.24 -4.80 0.17
N VAL A 46 -12.89 -6.09 0.05
CA VAL A 46 -12.89 -6.82 -1.23
C VAL A 46 -14.30 -6.90 -1.79
N THR A 47 -15.31 -7.10 -0.93
CA THR A 47 -16.72 -7.09 -1.32
C THR A 47 -17.15 -5.74 -1.90
N ALA A 48 -16.75 -4.63 -1.25
CA ALA A 48 -17.04 -3.28 -1.73
C ALA A 48 -16.34 -2.97 -3.07
N GLU A 49 -15.06 -3.34 -3.19
CA GLU A 49 -14.30 -3.18 -4.43
C GLU A 49 -14.93 -3.99 -5.57
N ALA A 50 -15.34 -5.24 -5.34
CA ALA A 50 -15.97 -6.09 -6.34
C ALA A 50 -17.27 -5.48 -6.89
N ALA A 51 -18.08 -4.84 -6.04
CA ALA A 51 -19.30 -4.17 -6.45
C ALA A 51 -19.05 -2.92 -7.31
N GLY A 52 -17.91 -2.24 -7.14
CA GLY A 52 -17.57 -0.99 -7.82
C GLY A 52 -16.75 -1.14 -9.11
N ARG A 53 -16.28 -2.37 -9.45
CA ARG A 53 -15.38 -2.60 -10.57
C ARG A 53 -16.09 -3.14 -11.82
N PRO A 54 -15.60 -2.79 -13.03
CA PRO A 54 -16.16 -3.34 -14.28
C PRO A 54 -15.69 -4.77 -14.57
N PHE A 55 -14.58 -5.20 -14.01
CA PHE A 55 -14.06 -6.58 -14.08
C PHE A 55 -14.53 -7.40 -12.87
N ALA A 56 -14.58 -8.71 -13.02
CA ALA A 56 -15.07 -9.58 -11.96
C ALA A 56 -13.95 -9.91 -10.94
N ILE A 57 -14.28 -9.82 -9.66
CA ILE A 57 -13.49 -10.36 -8.56
C ILE A 57 -14.27 -11.56 -8.03
N VAL A 58 -13.64 -12.75 -8.03
CA VAL A 58 -14.26 -14.03 -7.70
C VAL A 58 -13.47 -14.77 -6.62
N ASN A 59 -14.11 -15.69 -5.90
CA ASN A 59 -13.39 -16.57 -4.98
C ASN A 59 -12.58 -17.61 -5.79
N GLY A 60 -11.26 -17.59 -5.60
CA GLY A 60 -10.34 -18.52 -6.26
C GLY A 60 -10.21 -19.88 -5.59
N GLY A 61 -10.82 -20.05 -4.42
CA GLY A 61 -10.64 -21.15 -3.48
C GLY A 61 -9.83 -20.68 -2.26
N ALA A 62 -9.94 -21.41 -1.13
CA ALA A 62 -9.28 -21.03 0.13
C ALA A 62 -9.46 -19.56 0.55
N ASP A 63 -10.60 -18.96 0.23
CA ASP A 63 -10.97 -17.57 0.52
C ASP A 63 -10.04 -16.51 -0.12
N GLU A 64 -9.49 -16.83 -1.29
CA GLU A 64 -8.58 -15.95 -2.03
C GLU A 64 -9.32 -15.14 -3.10
N PRO A 65 -9.19 -13.79 -3.14
CA PRO A 65 -9.77 -12.99 -4.20
C PRO A 65 -8.96 -13.15 -5.49
N ARG A 66 -9.65 -13.50 -6.58
CA ARG A 66 -9.08 -13.61 -7.92
C ARG A 66 -9.80 -12.68 -8.88
N VAL A 67 -9.06 -12.02 -9.73
CA VAL A 67 -9.60 -11.25 -10.86
C VAL A 67 -9.85 -12.21 -12.03
N GLU A 68 -11.09 -12.27 -12.54
CA GLU A 68 -11.43 -13.08 -13.69
C GLU A 68 -11.46 -12.22 -14.95
N VAL A 69 -10.69 -12.61 -15.97
CA VAL A 69 -10.59 -11.95 -17.29
C VAL A 69 -10.75 -12.97 -18.41
N GLU A 70 -11.18 -12.49 -19.58
CA GLU A 70 -11.16 -13.28 -20.81
C GLU A 70 -9.85 -13.03 -21.55
N TRP A 71 -9.07 -14.08 -21.75
CA TRP A 71 -7.78 -13.98 -22.43
C TRP A 71 -7.47 -15.25 -23.23
N ARG A 72 -7.01 -15.06 -24.47
CA ARG A 72 -6.66 -16.16 -25.41
C ARG A 72 -7.78 -17.17 -25.60
N GLY A 73 -9.03 -16.70 -25.66
CA GLY A 73 -10.21 -17.54 -25.91
C GLY A 73 -10.71 -18.34 -24.70
N GLY A 74 -10.22 -18.04 -23.49
CA GLY A 74 -10.67 -18.67 -22.25
C GLY A 74 -10.73 -17.68 -21.08
N LYS A 75 -11.39 -18.10 -20.00
CA LYS A 75 -11.38 -17.36 -18.73
C LYS A 75 -10.09 -17.68 -17.97
N LYS A 76 -9.38 -16.64 -17.55
CA LYS A 76 -8.21 -16.73 -16.67
C LYS A 76 -8.52 -16.03 -15.34
N ARG A 77 -8.17 -16.69 -14.24
CA ARG A 77 -8.29 -16.15 -12.88
C ARG A 77 -6.90 -15.84 -12.38
N LEU A 78 -6.68 -14.60 -11.99
CA LEU A 78 -5.38 -14.07 -11.59
C LEU A 78 -5.45 -13.59 -10.14
N SER A 79 -4.42 -13.84 -9.35
CA SER A 79 -4.29 -13.22 -8.04
C SER A 79 -3.88 -11.76 -8.16
N ALA A 80 -4.03 -11.00 -7.08
CA ALA A 80 -3.55 -9.62 -7.03
C ALA A 80 -2.02 -9.55 -7.17
N GLU A 81 -1.30 -10.54 -6.66
CA GLU A 81 0.15 -10.70 -6.80
C GLU A 81 0.56 -10.91 -8.26
N GLU A 82 -0.15 -11.78 -9.01
CA GLU A 82 0.11 -11.99 -10.45
C GLU A 82 -0.08 -10.68 -11.24
N VAL A 83 -1.16 -9.93 -10.98
CA VAL A 83 -1.38 -8.65 -11.66
C VAL A 83 -0.34 -7.61 -11.27
N SER A 84 0.02 -7.54 -9.99
CA SER A 84 1.08 -6.65 -9.49
C SER A 84 2.43 -7.01 -10.09
N SER A 85 2.74 -8.31 -10.23
CA SER A 85 3.98 -8.77 -10.85
C SER A 85 4.12 -8.33 -12.31
N MET A 86 3.01 -8.26 -13.05
CA MET A 86 3.02 -7.76 -14.43
C MET A 86 3.44 -6.28 -14.51
N ILE A 87 2.99 -5.48 -13.53
CA ILE A 87 3.38 -4.06 -13.41
C ILE A 87 4.87 -3.95 -13.05
N LEU A 88 5.33 -4.75 -12.08
CA LEU A 88 6.74 -4.79 -11.65
C LEU A 88 7.66 -5.28 -12.77
N THR A 89 7.23 -6.25 -13.57
CA THR A 89 7.96 -6.74 -14.75
C THR A 89 8.14 -5.63 -15.79
N GLU A 90 7.11 -4.82 -16.04
CA GLU A 90 7.21 -3.69 -16.98
C GLU A 90 8.13 -2.60 -16.45
N LEU A 91 8.10 -2.31 -15.13
CA LEU A 91 9.04 -1.38 -14.50
C LEU A 91 10.47 -1.89 -14.57
N LYS A 92 10.69 -3.20 -14.31
CA LYS A 92 11.99 -3.85 -14.46
C LYS A 92 12.52 -3.69 -15.89
N ARG A 93 11.69 -4.02 -16.90
CA ARG A 93 12.04 -3.89 -18.32
C ARG A 93 12.42 -2.45 -18.69
N ALA A 94 11.65 -1.46 -18.20
CA ALA A 94 11.94 -0.05 -18.45
C ALA A 94 13.29 0.36 -17.82
N ALA A 95 13.57 -0.09 -16.60
CA ALA A 95 14.84 0.16 -15.92
C ALA A 95 16.03 -0.52 -16.65
N GLU A 96 15.89 -1.78 -17.06
CA GLU A 96 16.90 -2.52 -17.82
C GLU A 96 17.21 -1.87 -19.16
N THR A 97 16.16 -1.39 -19.85
CA THR A 97 16.33 -0.64 -21.11
C THR A 97 17.11 0.66 -20.89
N HIS A 98 16.80 1.38 -19.79
CA HIS A 98 17.47 2.66 -19.48
C HIS A 98 18.93 2.46 -19.05
N LEU A 99 19.19 1.41 -18.25
CA LEU A 99 20.54 1.12 -17.70
C LEU A 99 21.42 0.37 -18.70
N GLY A 100 20.85 -0.25 -19.73
CA GLY A 100 21.57 -1.09 -20.69
C GLY A 100 22.09 -2.41 -20.09
N GLY A 101 21.49 -2.88 -18.99
CA GLY A 101 21.90 -4.10 -18.30
C GLY A 101 20.81 -4.66 -17.38
N PRO A 102 20.98 -5.90 -16.87
CA PRO A 102 19.98 -6.58 -16.07
C PRO A 102 19.80 -5.92 -14.69
N VAL A 103 18.55 -5.86 -14.24
CA VAL A 103 18.18 -5.49 -12.87
C VAL A 103 17.79 -6.76 -12.10
N SER A 104 18.60 -7.11 -11.09
CA SER A 104 18.37 -8.32 -10.28
C SER A 104 17.63 -8.03 -8.97
N GLY A 105 17.93 -6.91 -8.31
CA GLY A 105 17.36 -6.56 -7.00
C GLY A 105 16.48 -5.33 -7.03
N ALA A 106 15.55 -5.26 -6.09
CA ALA A 106 14.66 -4.13 -5.94
C ALA A 106 14.36 -3.81 -4.47
N VAL A 107 14.09 -2.53 -4.20
CA VAL A 107 13.38 -2.06 -3.02
C VAL A 107 11.96 -1.74 -3.47
N ILE A 108 10.96 -2.32 -2.81
CA ILE A 108 9.55 -2.12 -3.13
C ILE A 108 8.88 -1.37 -1.99
N THR A 109 8.08 -0.37 -2.35
CA THR A 109 7.36 0.44 -1.37
C THR A 109 5.94 -0.08 -1.15
N VAL A 110 5.46 0.09 0.08
CA VAL A 110 4.09 -0.23 0.48
C VAL A 110 3.53 0.89 1.34
N PRO A 111 2.20 1.09 1.39
CA PRO A 111 1.59 1.97 2.37
C PRO A 111 2.05 1.63 3.78
N ALA A 112 2.20 2.64 4.63
CA ALA A 112 2.62 2.42 6.02
C ALA A 112 1.66 1.48 6.76
N HIS A 113 0.35 1.59 6.48
CA HIS A 113 -0.72 0.79 7.08
C HIS A 113 -0.96 -0.58 6.44
N PHE A 114 -0.10 -1.02 5.50
CA PHE A 114 -0.16 -2.41 5.05
C PHE A 114 0.16 -3.36 6.19
N ASN A 115 -0.71 -4.33 6.36
CA ASN A 115 -0.54 -5.41 7.33
C ASN A 115 0.52 -6.42 6.86
N ASN A 116 0.84 -7.38 7.74
CA ASN A 116 1.84 -8.42 7.47
C ASN A 116 1.55 -9.21 6.17
N GLN A 117 0.27 -9.56 5.92
CA GLN A 117 -0.14 -10.31 4.72
C GLN A 117 0.05 -9.50 3.45
N GLN A 118 -0.35 -8.23 3.45
CA GLN A 118 -0.20 -7.32 2.31
C GLN A 118 1.27 -7.05 1.97
N ARG A 119 2.14 -6.92 2.99
CA ARG A 119 3.59 -6.77 2.81
C ARG A 119 4.20 -8.01 2.19
N GLN A 120 3.84 -9.19 2.70
CA GLN A 120 4.33 -10.45 2.16
C GLN A 120 3.83 -10.68 0.72
N ALA A 121 2.53 -10.46 0.45
CA ALA A 121 1.95 -10.56 -0.89
C ALA A 121 2.63 -9.62 -1.90
N THR A 122 2.99 -8.40 -1.47
CA THR A 122 3.77 -7.46 -2.29
C THR A 122 5.18 -7.98 -2.56
N LYS A 123 5.84 -8.59 -1.56
CA LYS A 123 7.15 -9.24 -1.72
C LYS A 123 7.06 -10.40 -2.70
N ASP A 124 6.02 -11.22 -2.61
CA ASP A 124 5.78 -12.36 -3.50
C ASP A 124 5.51 -11.89 -4.95
N ALA A 125 4.77 -10.79 -5.15
CA ALA A 125 4.61 -10.16 -6.46
C ALA A 125 5.97 -9.75 -7.08
N GLY A 126 6.89 -9.24 -6.26
CA GLY A 126 8.27 -8.93 -6.69
C GLY A 126 9.04 -10.19 -7.12
N ARG A 127 8.92 -11.29 -6.36
CA ARG A 127 9.53 -12.58 -6.71
C ARG A 127 8.96 -13.15 -8.01
N ILE A 128 7.64 -13.10 -8.21
CA ILE A 128 6.96 -13.52 -9.45
C ILE A 128 7.45 -12.69 -10.65
N ALA A 129 7.77 -11.41 -10.45
CA ALA A 129 8.39 -10.55 -11.48
C ALA A 129 9.88 -10.85 -11.74
N GLY A 130 10.46 -11.84 -11.06
CA GLY A 130 11.88 -12.20 -11.16
C GLY A 130 12.81 -11.14 -10.55
N LEU A 131 12.37 -10.47 -9.48
CA LEU A 131 13.16 -9.52 -8.71
C LEU A 131 13.58 -10.14 -7.37
N ASP A 132 14.85 -9.95 -6.98
CA ASP A 132 15.30 -10.18 -5.61
C ASP A 132 14.85 -8.97 -4.76
N VAL A 133 13.78 -9.15 -3.98
CA VAL A 133 13.24 -8.09 -3.13
C VAL A 133 14.12 -7.91 -1.90
N ARG A 134 15.04 -6.96 -1.98
CA ARG A 134 16.03 -6.65 -0.94
C ARG A 134 15.40 -6.04 0.30
N ARG A 135 14.37 -5.22 0.11
CA ARG A 135 13.67 -4.54 1.17
C ARG A 135 12.23 -4.19 0.77
N ILE A 136 11.31 -4.31 1.73
CA ILE A 136 10.03 -3.62 1.71
C ILE A 136 10.16 -2.39 2.61
N ILE A 137 9.78 -1.20 2.11
CA ILE A 137 9.86 0.06 2.84
C ILE A 137 8.51 0.79 2.78
N ASN A 138 8.16 1.52 3.82
CA ASN A 138 6.94 2.32 3.83
C ASN A 138 7.03 3.51 2.87
N GLU A 139 5.95 3.81 2.14
CA GLU A 139 5.87 4.91 1.17
C GLU A 139 6.25 6.27 1.79
N PRO A 140 5.68 6.69 2.93
CA PRO A 140 6.07 7.94 3.55
C PRO A 140 7.54 7.96 4.03
N THR A 141 8.06 6.81 4.45
CA THR A 141 9.45 6.68 4.86
C THR A 141 10.41 6.83 3.67
N ALA A 142 10.06 6.24 2.52
CA ALA A 142 10.80 6.46 1.27
C ALA A 142 10.76 7.94 0.86
N ALA A 143 9.61 8.58 0.93
CA ALA A 143 9.49 10.01 0.62
C ALA A 143 10.35 10.90 1.53
N ALA A 144 10.45 10.55 2.83
CA ALA A 144 11.33 11.25 3.76
C ALA A 144 12.81 11.12 3.40
N LEU A 145 13.27 9.94 2.94
CA LEU A 145 14.63 9.76 2.43
C LEU A 145 14.92 10.65 1.22
N ALA A 146 13.95 10.76 0.30
CA ALA A 146 14.07 11.65 -0.85
C ALA A 146 14.16 13.12 -0.42
N TYR A 147 13.34 13.53 0.56
CA TYR A 147 13.34 14.88 1.11
C TYR A 147 14.67 15.20 1.80
N GLY A 148 15.17 14.35 2.68
CA GLY A 148 16.42 14.58 3.40
C GLY A 148 17.65 14.66 2.51
N LEU A 149 17.65 14.01 1.35
CA LEU A 149 18.71 14.20 0.35
C LEU A 149 18.62 15.56 -0.34
N HIS A 150 17.42 16.03 -0.62
CA HIS A 150 17.22 17.34 -1.24
C HIS A 150 17.64 18.48 -0.30
N ASP A 151 17.29 18.37 0.98
CA ASP A 151 17.65 19.37 1.99
C ASP A 151 19.18 19.48 2.18
N LYS A 152 19.90 18.35 2.19
CA LYS A 152 21.37 18.33 2.21
C LYS A 152 22.01 18.92 0.95
N GLY A 153 21.34 18.87 -0.19
CA GLY A 153 21.83 19.41 -1.47
C GLY A 153 21.74 20.94 -1.60
N THR A 154 21.00 21.58 -0.73
CA THR A 154 20.87 23.06 -0.69
C THR A 154 21.90 23.75 0.22
N GLU A 155 22.70 22.98 0.96
CA GLU A 155 23.80 23.53 1.75
C GLU A 155 24.91 24.07 0.84
N VAL A 156 25.15 25.36 0.91
CA VAL A 156 26.26 26.03 0.25
C VAL A 156 27.57 25.44 0.77
N ALA A 157 28.37 24.89 -0.12
CA ALA A 157 29.66 24.28 0.22
C ALA A 157 30.53 25.26 1.03
N GLY A 158 30.74 24.95 2.31
CA GLY A 158 31.72 25.67 3.12
C GLY A 158 31.32 26.06 4.56
N ALA A 159 30.10 25.82 5.00
CA ALA A 159 29.72 26.03 6.39
C ALA A 159 29.20 24.71 7.00
N PRO A 160 29.83 24.15 8.05
CA PRO A 160 29.22 23.06 8.81
C PRO A 160 28.10 23.67 9.66
N THR A 161 26.89 23.71 9.13
CA THR A 161 25.72 23.94 9.94
C THR A 161 25.42 22.64 10.67
N PRO A 162 25.35 22.60 12.01
CA PRO A 162 24.91 21.41 12.71
C PRO A 162 23.51 21.07 12.19
N ALA A 163 23.31 19.81 11.74
CA ALA A 163 22.03 19.34 11.25
C ALA A 163 20.98 19.65 12.32
N LYS A 164 20.09 20.59 12.02
CA LYS A 164 19.04 21.01 12.95
C LYS A 164 18.05 19.85 13.06
N LYS A 165 17.79 19.38 14.28
CA LYS A 165 16.73 18.42 14.53
C LYS A 165 15.42 18.97 13.96
N SER A 166 14.77 18.22 13.07
CA SER A 166 13.52 18.60 12.43
C SER A 166 12.46 17.51 12.62
N ASN A 167 11.22 17.92 12.84
CA ASN A 167 10.06 17.04 12.86
C ASN A 167 9.26 17.29 11.60
N VAL A 168 9.22 16.31 10.73
CA VAL A 168 8.64 16.39 9.39
C VAL A 168 7.35 15.59 9.33
N VAL A 169 6.27 16.22 8.88
CA VAL A 169 5.03 15.54 8.53
C VAL A 169 5.11 15.14 7.06
N ILE A 170 5.03 13.84 6.78
CA ILE A 170 4.83 13.32 5.43
C ILE A 170 3.34 13.05 5.26
N PHE A 171 2.71 13.78 4.34
CA PHE A 171 1.31 13.64 3.98
C PHE A 171 1.23 12.98 2.60
N ASP A 172 1.03 11.68 2.59
CA ASP A 172 1.00 10.87 1.37
C ASP A 172 -0.45 10.51 1.00
N LEU A 173 -0.98 11.19 -0.02
CA LEU A 173 -2.32 10.97 -0.54
C LEU A 173 -2.24 10.59 -2.02
N GLY A 174 -2.31 9.30 -2.26
CA GLY A 174 -2.28 8.70 -3.58
C GLY A 174 -3.64 8.62 -4.27
N GLY A 175 -3.75 7.70 -5.22
CA GLY A 175 -5.01 7.38 -5.89
C GLY A 175 -5.93 6.51 -5.02
N GLY A 176 -5.36 5.57 -4.27
CA GLY A 176 -6.13 4.55 -3.55
C GLY A 176 -5.86 4.46 -2.05
N THR A 177 -4.78 5.07 -1.56
CA THR A 177 -4.35 5.00 -0.16
C THR A 177 -3.96 6.37 0.36
N PHE A 178 -4.09 6.54 1.66
CA PHE A 178 -3.70 7.72 2.40
C PHE A 178 -2.86 7.32 3.61
N ASP A 179 -1.67 7.87 3.75
CA ASP A 179 -0.79 7.69 4.89
C ASP A 179 -0.27 9.04 5.40
N VAL A 180 -0.14 9.16 6.71
CA VAL A 180 0.53 10.27 7.39
C VAL A 180 1.61 9.68 8.27
N SER A 181 2.82 10.20 8.20
CA SER A 181 3.89 9.82 9.13
C SER A 181 4.58 11.06 9.67
N ILE A 182 4.96 10.99 10.93
CA ILE A 182 5.84 11.98 11.55
C ILE A 182 7.19 11.37 11.76
N LEU A 183 8.20 12.03 11.22
CA LEU A 183 9.59 11.62 11.34
C LEU A 183 10.39 12.72 12.06
N THR A 184 11.28 12.28 12.94
CA THR A 184 12.37 13.12 13.43
C THR A 184 13.61 12.86 12.57
N MET A 185 14.19 13.92 12.04
CA MET A 185 15.44 13.89 11.29
C MET A 185 16.52 14.58 12.12
N ASP A 186 17.62 13.87 12.38
CA ASP A 186 18.74 14.38 13.18
C ASP A 186 20.04 13.74 12.72
N GLY A 187 20.99 14.55 12.24
CA GLY A 187 22.33 14.09 11.89
C GLY A 187 22.42 12.94 10.87
N GLY A 188 21.41 12.75 10.00
CA GLY A 188 21.34 11.64 9.05
C GLY A 188 20.53 10.43 9.57
N VAL A 189 20.05 10.49 10.81
CA VAL A 189 19.11 9.51 11.36
C VAL A 189 17.68 9.95 11.03
N PHE A 190 16.91 9.06 10.45
CA PHE A 190 15.49 9.22 10.14
C PHE A 190 14.72 8.27 11.05
N GLU A 191 14.09 8.81 12.06
CA GLU A 191 13.29 8.05 13.02
C GLU A 191 11.81 8.34 12.81
N VAL A 192 11.04 7.33 12.39
CA VAL A 192 9.58 7.42 12.39
C VAL A 192 9.09 7.42 13.83
N ARG A 193 8.33 8.46 14.21
CA ARG A 193 7.75 8.60 15.55
C ARG A 193 6.38 7.97 15.64
N ALA A 194 5.56 8.25 14.64
CA ALA A 194 4.21 7.71 14.52
C ALA A 194 3.78 7.67 13.06
N THR A 195 2.86 6.76 12.77
CA THR A 195 2.22 6.64 11.47
C THR A 195 0.73 6.37 11.64
N GLY A 196 -0.09 6.91 10.75
CA GLY A 196 -1.52 6.73 10.67
C GLY A 196 -1.97 6.76 9.21
N GLY A 197 -3.14 6.21 8.91
CA GLY A 197 -3.60 6.21 7.53
C GLY A 197 -4.87 5.43 7.29
N ASP A 198 -5.24 5.37 6.03
CA ASP A 198 -6.42 4.66 5.55
C ASP A 198 -6.09 4.01 4.18
N THR A 199 -6.10 2.69 4.14
CA THR A 199 -5.83 1.92 2.92
C THR A 199 -6.98 1.98 1.90
N HIS A 200 -8.06 2.73 2.23
CA HIS A 200 -9.28 2.90 1.42
C HIS A 200 -9.69 4.38 1.31
N LEU A 201 -8.73 5.27 1.24
CA LEU A 201 -8.95 6.69 1.06
C LEU A 201 -7.93 7.23 0.05
N GLY A 202 -8.41 7.80 -1.04
CA GLY A 202 -7.55 8.36 -2.06
C GLY A 202 -8.31 9.08 -3.16
N GLY A 203 -7.60 9.49 -4.20
CA GLY A 203 -8.16 10.25 -5.32
C GLY A 203 -9.30 9.55 -6.06
N GLU A 204 -9.33 8.21 -6.04
CA GLU A 204 -10.42 7.43 -6.67
C GLU A 204 -11.72 7.47 -5.87
N ASP A 205 -11.63 7.63 -4.56
CA ASP A 205 -12.81 7.81 -3.73
C ASP A 205 -13.43 9.18 -4.00
N PHE A 206 -12.59 10.21 -4.21
CA PHE A 206 -13.06 11.53 -4.67
C PHE A 206 -13.70 11.47 -6.05
N ASP A 207 -13.16 10.66 -6.97
CA ASP A 207 -13.77 10.43 -8.28
C ASP A 207 -15.10 9.70 -8.15
N SER A 208 -15.23 8.77 -7.21
CA SER A 208 -16.44 7.98 -7.00
C SER A 208 -17.61 8.84 -6.50
N THR A 209 -17.36 9.78 -5.57
CA THR A 209 -18.39 10.74 -5.10
C THR A 209 -18.87 11.66 -6.21
N VAL A 210 -17.93 12.17 -7.03
CA VAL A 210 -18.30 13.02 -8.19
C VAL A 210 -19.02 12.22 -9.26
N ALA A 211 -18.62 10.98 -9.53
CA ALA A 211 -19.31 10.12 -10.50
C ALA A 211 -20.76 9.81 -10.06
N ALA A 212 -20.99 9.58 -8.76
CA ALA A 212 -22.33 9.42 -8.21
C ALA A 212 -23.18 10.68 -8.44
N TRP A 213 -22.64 11.87 -8.12
CA TRP A 213 -23.30 13.13 -8.41
C TRP A 213 -23.60 13.31 -9.91
N CYS A 214 -22.67 12.97 -10.80
CA CYS A 214 -22.91 13.02 -12.25
C CYS A 214 -24.09 12.12 -12.66
N VAL A 215 -24.21 10.93 -12.07
CA VAL A 215 -25.34 10.04 -12.36
C VAL A 215 -26.67 10.63 -11.88
N GLU A 216 -26.70 11.37 -10.76
CA GLU A 216 -27.87 12.14 -10.31
C GLU A 216 -28.21 13.27 -11.30
N GLN A 217 -27.19 13.98 -11.83
CA GLN A 217 -27.40 14.99 -12.87
C GLN A 217 -27.96 14.38 -14.17
N ILE A 218 -27.48 13.18 -14.56
CA ILE A 218 -28.03 12.44 -15.71
C ILE A 218 -29.51 12.09 -15.46
N ALA A 219 -29.85 11.64 -14.27
CA ALA A 219 -31.25 11.35 -13.91
C ALA A 219 -32.13 12.61 -13.99
N ALA A 220 -31.64 13.74 -13.53
CA ALA A 220 -32.35 15.02 -13.57
C ALA A 220 -32.53 15.57 -14.99
N GLN A 221 -31.52 15.43 -15.87
CA GLN A 221 -31.51 15.96 -17.24
C GLN A 221 -32.25 15.05 -18.23
N HIS A 222 -32.10 13.72 -18.09
CA HIS A 222 -32.50 12.73 -19.10
C HIS A 222 -33.42 11.64 -18.54
N GLY A 223 -33.75 11.67 -17.25
CA GLY A 223 -34.62 10.72 -16.57
C GLY A 223 -33.89 9.51 -15.99
N GLU A 224 -34.54 8.88 -14.99
CA GLU A 224 -33.96 7.75 -14.23
C GLU A 224 -33.66 6.51 -15.10
N GLN A 225 -34.38 6.30 -16.20
CA GLN A 225 -34.13 5.19 -17.12
C GLN A 225 -32.71 5.28 -17.75
N VAL A 226 -32.31 6.48 -18.17
CA VAL A 226 -30.97 6.73 -18.72
C VAL A 226 -29.89 6.55 -17.64
N ALA A 227 -30.12 7.11 -16.46
CA ALA A 227 -29.20 6.94 -15.32
C ALA A 227 -29.02 5.46 -14.92
N ALA A 228 -30.12 4.68 -14.90
CA ALA A 228 -30.08 3.25 -14.65
C ALA A 228 -29.32 2.47 -15.75
N ALA A 229 -29.45 2.87 -17.01
CA ALA A 229 -28.69 2.30 -18.12
C ALA A 229 -27.18 2.57 -17.96
N VAL A 230 -26.80 3.80 -17.57
CA VAL A 230 -25.41 4.17 -17.28
C VAL A 230 -24.82 3.32 -16.16
N ARG A 231 -25.55 3.18 -15.01
CA ARG A 231 -25.11 2.36 -13.88
C ARG A 231 -24.88 0.88 -14.27
N LYS A 232 -25.69 0.34 -15.18
CA LYS A 232 -25.58 -1.06 -15.66
C LYS A 232 -24.54 -1.28 -16.74
N SER A 233 -24.05 -0.22 -17.40
CA SER A 233 -23.10 -0.31 -18.49
C SER A 233 -21.67 -0.11 -18.02
N PRO A 234 -20.81 -1.16 -17.96
CA PRO A 234 -19.39 -1.01 -17.59
C PRO A 234 -18.65 -0.02 -18.48
N ARG A 235 -19.03 0.07 -19.77
CA ARG A 235 -18.44 1.02 -20.72
C ARG A 235 -18.82 2.46 -20.39
N ALA A 236 -20.09 2.74 -20.10
CA ALA A 236 -20.56 4.07 -19.74
C ALA A 236 -19.92 4.53 -18.43
N THR A 237 -19.91 3.67 -17.41
CA THR A 237 -19.30 3.94 -16.11
C THR A 237 -17.79 4.22 -16.26
N ALA A 238 -17.06 3.44 -17.05
CA ALA A 238 -15.63 3.66 -17.27
C ALA A 238 -15.35 5.00 -17.99
N ARG A 239 -16.20 5.40 -18.96
CA ARG A 239 -16.09 6.70 -19.63
C ARG A 239 -16.39 7.86 -18.70
N LEU A 240 -17.43 7.73 -17.88
CA LEU A 240 -17.79 8.73 -16.89
C LEU A 240 -16.66 8.92 -15.87
N ARG A 241 -16.11 7.83 -15.31
CA ARG A 241 -14.99 7.89 -14.37
C ARG A 241 -13.77 8.59 -14.97
N ARG A 242 -13.45 8.30 -16.23
CA ARG A 242 -12.35 8.97 -16.94
C ARG A 242 -12.59 10.48 -17.09
N ALA A 243 -13.81 10.91 -17.43
CA ALA A 243 -14.17 12.32 -17.53
C ALA A 243 -14.07 13.01 -16.17
N VAL A 244 -14.58 12.37 -15.11
CA VAL A 244 -14.50 12.85 -13.73
C VAL A 244 -13.05 12.98 -13.26
N GLU A 245 -12.19 11.98 -13.48
CA GLU A 245 -10.76 12.05 -13.13
C GLU A 245 -10.06 13.24 -13.82
N ASN A 246 -10.35 13.46 -15.09
CA ASN A 246 -9.79 14.59 -15.84
C ASN A 246 -10.29 15.93 -15.28
N SER A 247 -11.58 16.03 -14.96
CA SER A 247 -12.19 17.23 -14.37
C SER A 247 -11.63 17.51 -12.96
N LYS A 248 -11.46 16.47 -12.12
CA LYS A 248 -10.78 16.60 -10.82
C LYS A 248 -9.37 17.18 -10.97
N LYS A 249 -8.58 16.66 -11.92
CA LYS A 249 -7.22 17.16 -12.18
C LYS A 249 -7.23 18.63 -12.63
N ALA A 250 -8.17 19.00 -13.52
CA ALA A 250 -8.30 20.36 -13.99
C ALA A 250 -8.73 21.34 -12.89
N LEU A 251 -9.56 20.92 -11.93
CA LEU A 251 -9.95 21.73 -10.76
C LEU A 251 -8.78 22.05 -9.81
N SER A 252 -7.61 21.43 -9.95
CA SER A 252 -6.41 21.85 -9.22
C SER A 252 -5.96 23.27 -9.62
N SER A 253 -6.21 23.69 -10.86
CA SER A 253 -5.86 25.02 -11.39
C SER A 253 -7.09 25.86 -11.75
N ALA A 254 -8.16 25.26 -12.26
CA ALA A 254 -9.41 25.96 -12.60
C ALA A 254 -10.36 26.02 -11.41
N THR A 255 -11.32 26.95 -11.44
CA THR A 255 -12.41 27.06 -10.45
C THR A 255 -13.71 26.40 -10.92
N VAL A 256 -13.85 26.19 -12.22
CA VAL A 256 -15.00 25.55 -12.86
C VAL A 256 -14.51 24.72 -14.04
N VAL A 257 -15.06 23.54 -14.24
CA VAL A 257 -14.83 22.65 -15.40
C VAL A 257 -16.13 21.98 -15.79
N ASP A 258 -16.26 21.60 -17.05
CA ASP A 258 -17.39 20.81 -17.51
C ASP A 258 -17.01 19.32 -17.54
N VAL A 259 -17.87 18.47 -16.99
CA VAL A 259 -17.77 17.01 -17.10
C VAL A 259 -18.59 16.59 -18.29
N GLU A 260 -17.92 16.22 -19.39
CA GLU A 260 -18.58 15.90 -20.66
C GLU A 260 -18.34 14.45 -21.06
N VAL A 261 -19.41 13.76 -21.47
CA VAL A 261 -19.35 12.40 -22.01
C VAL A 261 -20.34 12.26 -23.16
N ASP A 262 -19.81 12.19 -24.40
CA ASP A 262 -20.63 11.97 -25.59
C ASP A 262 -21.24 10.56 -25.58
N ALA A 263 -22.47 10.41 -26.05
CA ALA A 263 -23.19 9.15 -26.15
C ALA A 263 -23.01 8.26 -24.89
N ILE A 264 -23.29 8.84 -23.70
CA ILE A 264 -23.11 8.15 -22.40
C ILE A 264 -24.02 6.92 -22.31
N ALA A 265 -25.24 7.03 -22.88
CA ALA A 265 -26.19 5.94 -23.05
C ALA A 265 -26.88 6.17 -24.40
N ASP A 266 -26.81 5.20 -25.31
CA ASP A 266 -27.30 5.31 -26.68
C ASP A 266 -26.84 6.64 -27.32
N ASP A 267 -27.76 7.48 -27.81
CA ASP A 267 -27.45 8.78 -28.43
C ASP A 267 -27.47 9.97 -27.44
N VAL A 268 -27.54 9.71 -26.13
CA VAL A 268 -27.60 10.75 -25.10
C VAL A 268 -26.19 11.25 -24.77
N ASN A 269 -25.97 12.56 -24.96
CA ASN A 269 -24.76 13.24 -24.47
C ASN A 269 -25.00 13.78 -23.08
N PHE A 270 -23.99 13.71 -22.21
CA PHE A 270 -24.03 14.26 -20.88
C PHE A 270 -23.04 15.41 -20.75
N SER A 271 -23.48 16.51 -20.18
CA SER A 271 -22.63 17.61 -19.74
C SER A 271 -23.14 18.20 -18.43
N ALA A 272 -22.23 18.43 -17.48
CA ALA A 272 -22.54 19.11 -16.24
C ALA A 272 -21.34 19.96 -15.78
N SER A 273 -21.63 21.20 -15.39
CA SER A 273 -20.61 22.11 -14.87
C SER A 273 -20.29 21.80 -13.41
N LEU A 274 -19.06 21.44 -13.14
CA LEU A 274 -18.52 21.13 -11.81
C LEU A 274 -17.65 22.27 -11.31
N THR A 275 -18.09 22.97 -10.27
CA THR A 275 -17.28 23.98 -9.61
C THR A 275 -16.36 23.34 -8.58
N ARG A 276 -15.20 23.99 -8.29
CA ARG A 276 -14.31 23.57 -7.20
C ARG A 276 -15.04 23.54 -5.86
N ALA A 277 -15.90 24.49 -5.58
CA ALA A 277 -16.72 24.52 -4.36
C ALA A 277 -17.65 23.29 -4.26
N LYS A 278 -18.27 22.89 -5.38
CA LYS A 278 -19.12 21.67 -5.40
C LYS A 278 -18.29 20.41 -5.23
N PHE A 279 -17.09 20.32 -5.83
CA PHE A 279 -16.15 19.23 -5.61
C PHE A 279 -15.73 19.13 -4.14
N GLU A 280 -15.41 20.28 -3.51
CA GLU A 280 -15.03 20.35 -2.09
C GLU A 280 -16.20 19.93 -1.18
N GLU A 281 -17.44 20.35 -1.49
CA GLU A 281 -18.66 19.95 -0.78
C GLU A 281 -18.90 18.44 -0.86
N LEU A 282 -18.86 17.86 -2.06
CA LEU A 282 -19.09 16.43 -2.29
C LEU A 282 -18.09 15.54 -1.55
N ASN A 283 -16.88 16.03 -1.34
CA ASN A 283 -15.78 15.28 -0.70
C ASN A 283 -15.47 15.74 0.72
N ALA A 284 -16.32 16.58 1.34
CA ALA A 284 -16.03 17.20 2.64
C ALA A 284 -15.73 16.18 3.74
N GLU A 285 -16.48 15.07 3.79
CA GLU A 285 -16.25 14.00 4.77
C GLU A 285 -14.90 13.33 4.56
N LEU A 286 -14.55 12.98 3.32
CA LEU A 286 -13.26 12.34 3.00
C LEU A 286 -12.08 13.27 3.31
N PHE A 287 -12.21 14.55 3.03
CA PHE A 287 -11.20 15.54 3.39
C PHE A 287 -11.10 15.73 4.90
N GLY A 288 -12.23 15.68 5.63
CA GLY A 288 -12.25 15.70 7.10
C GLY A 288 -11.43 14.55 7.67
N ARG A 289 -11.65 13.33 7.21
CA ARG A 289 -10.88 12.14 7.62
C ARG A 289 -9.38 12.32 7.40
N CYS A 290 -8.96 12.93 6.28
CA CYS A 290 -7.53 13.22 6.06
C CYS A 290 -6.95 14.13 7.15
N ILE A 291 -7.66 15.19 7.52
CA ILE A 291 -7.19 16.15 8.53
C ILE A 291 -7.21 15.56 9.94
N ASP A 292 -8.25 14.80 10.28
CA ASP A 292 -8.37 14.13 11.58
C ASP A 292 -7.24 13.10 11.77
N THR A 293 -6.86 12.38 10.72
CA THR A 293 -5.70 11.47 10.75
C THR A 293 -4.40 12.21 11.05
N VAL A 294 -4.19 13.40 10.46
CA VAL A 294 -2.98 14.20 10.77
C VAL A 294 -2.94 14.57 12.26
N LEU A 295 -4.07 14.99 12.84
CA LEU A 295 -4.15 15.33 14.26
C LEU A 295 -3.84 14.13 15.15
N THR A 296 -4.42 12.97 14.84
CA THR A 296 -4.17 11.73 15.58
C THR A 296 -2.69 11.33 15.53
N VAL A 297 -2.04 11.45 14.37
CA VAL A 297 -0.62 11.06 14.22
C VAL A 297 0.30 12.04 14.93
N VAL A 298 -0.04 13.34 14.99
CA VAL A 298 0.70 14.33 15.79
C VAL A 298 0.62 13.98 17.28
N GLU A 299 -0.57 13.61 17.76
CA GLU A 299 -0.77 13.18 19.15
C GLU A 299 -0.01 11.87 19.46
N ASP A 300 -0.11 10.87 18.56
CA ASP A 300 0.60 9.58 18.70
C ASP A 300 2.14 9.73 18.69
N ALA A 301 2.65 10.74 18.00
CA ALA A 301 4.09 11.06 18.00
C ALA A 301 4.56 11.75 19.30
N GLU A 302 3.65 12.02 20.23
CA GLU A 302 3.92 12.73 21.49
C GLU A 302 4.59 14.10 21.27
N ILE A 303 4.18 14.82 20.22
CA ILE A 303 4.61 16.18 19.90
C ILE A 303 3.41 17.12 19.77
N THR A 304 3.69 18.41 19.80
CA THR A 304 2.68 19.43 19.53
C THR A 304 2.76 19.88 18.06
N ARG A 305 1.72 20.55 17.56
CA ARG A 305 1.75 21.16 16.23
C ARG A 305 2.89 22.18 16.09
N ASP A 306 3.29 22.79 17.19
CA ASP A 306 4.37 23.79 17.22
C ASP A 306 5.76 23.17 17.02
N ASP A 307 5.93 21.90 17.34
CA ASP A 307 7.18 21.16 17.16
C ASP A 307 7.40 20.70 15.70
N VAL A 308 6.37 20.76 14.86
CA VAL A 308 6.48 20.43 13.43
C VAL A 308 7.22 21.55 12.71
N THR A 309 8.26 21.17 11.96
CA THR A 309 9.11 22.09 11.21
C THR A 309 8.76 22.14 9.72
N ASP A 310 8.38 21.01 9.15
CA ASP A 310 8.17 20.83 7.71
C ASP A 310 6.98 19.94 7.40
N ILE A 311 6.32 20.19 6.27
CA ILE A 311 5.24 19.36 5.74
C ILE A 311 5.57 19.00 4.29
N VAL A 312 5.77 17.72 4.04
CA VAL A 312 6.08 17.18 2.71
C VAL A 312 4.83 16.54 2.11
N LEU A 313 4.44 17.00 0.93
CA LEU A 313 3.29 16.49 0.19
C LEU A 313 3.73 15.40 -0.79
N VAL A 314 3.10 14.24 -0.72
CA VAL A 314 3.37 13.06 -1.54
C VAL A 314 2.07 12.56 -2.17
N GLY A 315 2.15 12.06 -3.41
CA GLY A 315 1.00 11.59 -4.16
C GLY A 315 0.22 12.69 -4.89
N GLY A 316 -0.35 12.33 -6.04
CA GLY A 316 -1.00 13.29 -6.94
C GLY A 316 -2.25 13.97 -6.38
N SER A 317 -2.94 13.31 -5.44
CA SER A 317 -4.15 13.83 -4.80
C SER A 317 -3.88 14.97 -3.81
N THR A 318 -2.62 15.16 -3.39
CA THR A 318 -2.20 16.32 -2.59
C THR A 318 -2.28 17.65 -3.34
N ARG A 319 -2.45 17.60 -4.67
CA ARG A 319 -2.67 18.80 -5.50
C ARG A 319 -4.04 19.44 -5.32
N VAL A 320 -4.96 18.80 -4.61
CA VAL A 320 -6.28 19.36 -4.28
C VAL A 320 -6.10 20.62 -3.40
N PRO A 321 -6.53 21.81 -3.89
CA PRO A 321 -6.26 23.08 -3.20
C PRO A 321 -6.87 23.15 -1.79
N TYR A 322 -8.00 22.49 -1.58
CA TYR A 322 -8.67 22.43 -0.27
C TYR A 322 -7.76 21.82 0.80
N LEU A 323 -7.17 20.65 0.50
CA LEU A 323 -6.30 19.94 1.43
C LEU A 323 -5.03 20.76 1.76
N GLN A 324 -4.41 21.37 0.73
CA GLN A 324 -3.25 22.23 0.96
C GLN A 324 -3.60 23.42 1.87
N ARG A 325 -4.74 24.08 1.63
CA ARG A 325 -5.23 25.18 2.47
C ARG A 325 -5.50 24.71 3.90
N LYS A 326 -6.16 23.55 4.07
CA LYS A 326 -6.48 23.01 5.40
C LYS A 326 -5.23 22.60 6.18
N LEU A 327 -4.25 21.98 5.54
CA LEU A 327 -2.96 21.68 6.17
C LEU A 327 -2.23 22.96 6.59
N TYR A 328 -2.18 23.97 5.73
CA TYR A 328 -1.57 25.25 6.05
C TYR A 328 -2.27 25.96 7.22
N GLU A 329 -3.61 25.93 7.27
CA GLU A 329 -4.41 26.45 8.38
C GLU A 329 -4.19 25.66 9.67
N LEU A 330 -4.09 24.31 9.60
CA LEU A 330 -3.90 23.42 10.75
C LEU A 330 -2.63 23.72 11.54
N PHE A 331 -1.56 24.13 10.84
CA PHE A 331 -0.27 24.50 11.44
C PHE A 331 -0.10 26.02 11.55
N ASP A 332 -1.21 26.74 11.79
CA ASP A 332 -1.27 28.19 12.07
C ASP A 332 -0.57 29.07 11.02
N LYS A 333 -0.54 28.59 9.76
CA LYS A 333 0.08 29.28 8.62
C LYS A 333 1.59 29.56 8.80
N ARG A 334 2.27 28.79 9.67
CA ARG A 334 3.70 28.98 9.98
C ARG A 334 4.61 28.19 9.05
N ILE A 335 4.13 27.04 8.55
CA ILE A 335 4.92 26.09 7.82
C ILE A 335 4.52 26.16 6.35
N GLU A 336 5.46 26.47 5.47
CA GLU A 336 5.24 26.34 4.04
C GLU A 336 5.23 24.86 3.64
N LEU A 337 4.26 24.49 2.79
CA LEU A 337 4.18 23.14 2.26
C LEU A 337 5.37 22.92 1.31
N CYS A 338 6.18 21.90 1.59
CA CYS A 338 7.32 21.55 0.75
C CYS A 338 6.85 21.08 -0.64
N LYS A 339 7.26 21.81 -1.68
CA LYS A 339 6.97 21.54 -3.10
C LYS A 339 8.25 21.31 -3.90
N THR A 340 9.40 21.20 -3.26
CA THR A 340 10.71 21.06 -3.91
C THR A 340 10.90 19.68 -4.52
N ILE A 341 10.22 18.68 -3.97
CA ILE A 341 10.21 17.31 -4.52
C ILE A 341 8.91 17.11 -5.29
N HIS A 342 9.02 16.47 -6.46
CA HIS A 342 7.85 16.13 -7.25
C HIS A 342 6.99 15.08 -6.49
N PRO A 343 5.73 15.38 -6.11
CA PRO A 343 4.95 14.49 -5.26
C PRO A 343 4.74 13.08 -5.83
N ASP A 344 4.71 12.93 -7.15
CA ASP A 344 4.51 11.64 -7.83
C ASP A 344 5.80 10.81 -7.92
N GLU A 345 6.98 11.39 -7.63
CA GLU A 345 8.29 10.75 -7.80
C GLU A 345 9.03 10.54 -6.47
N ALA A 346 8.63 11.24 -5.41
CA ALA A 346 9.31 11.23 -4.11
C ALA A 346 9.52 9.81 -3.56
N VAL A 347 8.49 8.97 -3.61
CA VAL A 347 8.53 7.59 -3.11
C VAL A 347 9.53 6.75 -3.92
N ALA A 348 9.52 6.85 -5.24
CA ALA A 348 10.41 6.09 -6.11
C ALA A 348 11.88 6.52 -5.93
N ILE A 349 12.14 7.83 -5.78
CA ILE A 349 13.45 8.38 -5.49
C ILE A 349 13.96 7.84 -4.15
N GLY A 350 13.15 7.89 -3.10
CA GLY A 350 13.53 7.38 -1.78
C GLY A 350 13.78 5.87 -1.77
N ALA A 351 12.99 5.10 -2.50
CA ALA A 351 13.22 3.66 -2.70
C ALA A 351 14.57 3.39 -3.40
N ALA A 352 14.91 4.19 -4.41
CA ALA A 352 16.21 4.08 -5.10
C ALA A 352 17.38 4.43 -4.17
N VAL A 353 17.22 5.44 -3.31
CA VAL A 353 18.19 5.79 -2.26
C VAL A 353 18.41 4.62 -1.31
N GLN A 354 17.35 4.02 -0.81
CA GLN A 354 17.43 2.83 0.05
C GLN A 354 18.11 1.66 -0.67
N GLY A 355 17.83 1.47 -1.96
CA GLY A 355 18.49 0.47 -2.78
C GLY A 355 20.00 0.69 -2.86
N ARG A 356 20.46 1.93 -3.01
CA ARG A 356 21.87 2.30 -3.00
C ARG A 356 22.54 2.03 -1.65
N ILE A 357 21.87 2.41 -0.54
CA ILE A 357 22.36 2.15 0.83
C ILE A 357 22.60 0.64 1.03
N LEU A 358 21.62 -0.19 0.65
CA LEU A 358 21.72 -1.64 0.77
C LEU A 358 22.80 -2.26 -0.12
N ALA A 359 23.02 -1.70 -1.30
CA ALA A 359 24.08 -2.15 -2.21
C ALA A 359 25.49 -1.80 -1.69
N SER A 360 25.64 -0.66 -1.02
CA SER A 360 26.92 -0.21 -0.45
C SER A 360 27.32 -0.98 0.81
N GLY A 361 26.36 -1.40 1.64
CA GLY A 361 26.59 -2.14 2.90
C GLY A 361 26.76 -3.65 2.75
N GLY A 362 26.50 -4.21 1.56
CA GLY A 362 26.54 -5.66 1.31
C GLY A 362 27.89 -6.24 0.86
N SER A 363 28.93 -5.45 0.72
CA SER A 363 30.24 -5.90 0.23
C SER A 363 31.30 -5.84 1.34
N GLY A 364 31.44 -6.95 2.07
CA GLY A 364 32.65 -7.23 2.83
C GLY A 364 33.84 -7.48 1.89
N GLY A 365 34.38 -6.44 1.27
CA GLY A 365 35.49 -6.53 0.35
C GLY A 365 35.81 -5.16 -0.23
N GLY A 366 36.86 -4.51 0.33
CA GLY A 366 37.31 -3.18 -0.03
C GLY A 366 37.40 -2.95 -1.54
N LYS A 367 36.61 -2.09 -2.05
CA LYS A 367 36.91 -1.22 -3.17
C LYS A 367 36.36 0.16 -2.81
N GLU A 368 37.31 1.10 -2.66
CA GLU A 368 37.05 2.52 -2.55
C GLU A 368 36.11 2.95 -3.70
N LEU A 369 34.85 3.25 -3.38
CA LEU A 369 34.01 3.99 -4.30
C LEU A 369 34.32 5.48 -4.12
N SER A 370 34.68 6.10 -5.22
CA SER A 370 35.02 7.51 -5.36
C SER A 370 33.99 8.42 -4.66
N SER A 371 34.52 9.26 -3.79
CA SER A 371 34.07 10.51 -3.20
C SER A 371 32.77 11.11 -3.76
N ASN A 372 31.60 10.61 -3.30
CA ASN A 372 30.38 11.36 -3.07
C ASN A 372 29.68 10.73 -1.85
N GLU A 373 30.17 11.10 -0.68
CA GLU A 373 29.93 10.47 0.62
C GLU A 373 28.56 10.75 1.27
N THR A 374 27.61 11.32 0.57
CA THR A 374 26.36 11.82 1.17
C THR A 374 25.30 10.75 1.50
N THR A 375 25.46 9.48 1.10
CA THR A 375 24.42 8.44 1.30
C THR A 375 24.81 7.30 2.23
N THR A 376 26.06 7.17 2.66
CA THR A 376 26.55 6.07 3.50
C THR A 376 26.16 6.20 4.99
N ASP A 377 25.81 7.41 5.43
CA ASP A 377 25.53 7.72 6.85
C ASP A 377 24.03 7.87 7.16
N LEU A 378 23.14 7.43 6.26
CA LEU A 378 21.70 7.51 6.50
C LEU A 378 21.21 6.26 7.23
N LEU A 379 20.72 6.43 8.45
CA LEU A 379 20.07 5.38 9.25
C LEU A 379 18.55 5.61 9.28
N LEU A 380 17.82 4.59 8.85
CA LEU A 380 16.35 4.60 8.88
C LEU A 380 15.84 3.69 9.98
N LEU A 381 15.02 4.24 10.88
CA LEU A 381 14.29 3.51 11.91
C LEU A 381 12.79 3.66 11.62
N ASP A 382 12.16 2.60 11.17
CA ASP A 382 10.72 2.53 10.88
C ASP A 382 9.96 1.96 12.08
N VAL A 383 8.62 2.00 12.06
CA VAL A 383 7.76 1.52 13.14
C VAL A 383 6.67 0.58 12.63
N THR A 384 6.14 -0.27 13.54
CA THR A 384 4.94 -1.07 13.22
C THR A 384 3.68 -0.20 13.25
N PRO A 385 2.79 -0.29 12.25
CA PRO A 385 1.60 0.56 12.19
C PRO A 385 0.49 0.14 13.13
N LEU A 386 0.44 -1.15 13.51
CA LEU A 386 -0.59 -1.74 14.35
C LEU A 386 0.01 -2.51 15.52
N SER A 387 -0.75 -2.60 16.60
CA SER A 387 -0.41 -3.45 17.75
C SER A 387 -0.57 -4.92 17.39
N LEU A 388 0.35 -5.76 17.87
CA LEU A 388 0.40 -7.19 17.63
C LEU A 388 0.26 -7.95 18.92
N GLY A 389 -0.55 -9.01 18.94
CA GLY A 389 -0.82 -9.76 20.15
C GLY A 389 -1.43 -11.13 19.89
N ILE A 390 -1.76 -11.83 20.97
CA ILE A 390 -2.45 -13.12 20.92
C ILE A 390 -3.79 -13.06 21.63
N GLU A 391 -4.66 -13.99 21.26
CA GLU A 391 -5.92 -14.23 21.95
C GLU A 391 -5.68 -14.88 23.32
N LEU A 392 -6.37 -14.39 24.32
CA LEU A 392 -6.50 -15.02 25.63
C LEU A 392 -7.89 -15.62 25.80
N GLU A 393 -8.05 -16.44 26.86
CA GLU A 393 -9.37 -16.90 27.28
C GLU A 393 -10.34 -15.72 27.44
N GLY A 394 -11.58 -15.88 26.94
CA GLY A 394 -12.58 -14.81 26.92
C GLY A 394 -12.44 -13.82 25.77
N ARG A 395 -11.68 -14.16 24.71
CA ARG A 395 -11.51 -13.36 23.48
C ARG A 395 -10.84 -12.00 23.70
N ALA A 396 -10.06 -11.86 24.77
CA ALA A 396 -9.27 -10.67 25.03
C ALA A 396 -7.95 -10.69 24.25
N MET A 397 -7.50 -9.52 23.79
CA MET A 397 -6.20 -9.38 23.14
C MET A 397 -5.10 -9.08 24.15
N SER A 398 -4.09 -9.95 24.21
CA SER A 398 -2.84 -9.68 24.92
C SER A 398 -1.83 -9.07 23.95
N THR A 399 -1.63 -7.77 24.01
CA THR A 399 -0.67 -7.06 23.16
C THR A 399 0.78 -7.33 23.59
N LEU A 400 1.62 -7.84 22.68
CA LEU A 400 3.06 -8.04 22.86
C LEU A 400 3.88 -6.89 22.28
N ILE A 401 3.53 -6.44 21.07
CA ILE A 401 4.18 -5.30 20.41
C ILE A 401 3.10 -4.24 20.22
N LYS A 402 3.32 -3.05 20.75
CA LYS A 402 2.41 -1.91 20.56
C LYS A 402 2.66 -1.24 19.22
N ARG A 403 1.63 -0.61 18.63
CA ARG A 403 1.79 0.28 17.46
C ARG A 403 2.88 1.34 17.73
N ASN A 404 3.49 1.82 16.70
CA ASN A 404 4.59 2.78 16.75
C ASN A 404 5.85 2.26 17.49
N THR A 405 6.00 0.92 17.65
CA THR A 405 7.25 0.33 18.13
C THR A 405 8.25 0.26 16.99
N ALA A 406 9.48 0.76 17.22
CA ALA A 406 10.55 0.73 16.23
C ALA A 406 10.89 -0.70 15.78
N ILE A 407 11.11 -0.88 14.47
CA ILE A 407 11.48 -2.16 13.86
C ILE A 407 12.90 -2.07 13.24
N PRO A 408 13.68 -3.18 13.23
CA PRO A 408 13.31 -4.52 13.72
C PRO A 408 13.24 -4.61 15.25
N CYS A 409 12.32 -5.43 15.77
CA CYS A 409 12.20 -5.64 17.20
C CYS A 409 11.80 -7.06 17.55
N ARG A 410 12.10 -7.45 18.82
CA ARG A 410 11.65 -8.73 19.39
C ARG A 410 11.09 -8.51 20.78
N LYS A 411 9.91 -9.07 21.05
CA LYS A 411 9.25 -9.04 22.36
C LYS A 411 8.82 -10.45 22.74
N THR A 412 9.02 -10.80 24.00
CA THR A 412 8.63 -12.10 24.57
C THR A 412 7.76 -11.88 25.80
N ARG A 413 6.71 -12.66 25.93
CA ARG A 413 5.86 -12.71 27.12
C ARG A 413 5.56 -14.15 27.49
N THR A 414 5.56 -14.46 28.79
CA THR A 414 5.25 -15.78 29.29
C THR A 414 3.74 -15.91 29.52
N TYR A 415 3.18 -17.01 29.09
CA TYR A 415 1.79 -17.44 29.26
C TYR A 415 1.73 -18.79 29.93
N THR A 416 0.51 -19.22 30.30
CA THR A 416 0.27 -20.46 31.00
C THR A 416 -0.94 -21.20 30.43
N THR A 417 -1.14 -22.44 30.84
CA THR A 417 -2.31 -23.26 30.48
C THR A 417 -3.55 -22.83 31.26
N VAL A 418 -4.71 -23.01 30.66
CA VAL A 418 -6.03 -22.70 31.25
C VAL A 418 -6.72 -23.94 31.85
N GLU A 419 -6.30 -25.14 31.44
CA GLU A 419 -6.86 -26.41 31.93
C GLU A 419 -5.79 -27.26 32.65
N ASP A 420 -6.24 -28.09 33.63
CA ASP A 420 -5.38 -29.05 34.27
C ASP A 420 -4.92 -30.12 33.28
N TRP A 421 -3.63 -30.46 33.33
CA TRP A 421 -3.00 -31.48 32.49
C TRP A 421 -3.01 -31.19 30.98
N GLN A 422 -3.24 -29.95 30.59
CA GLN A 422 -3.17 -29.49 29.20
C GLN A 422 -1.75 -29.66 28.65
N THR A 423 -1.63 -30.30 27.48
CA THR A 423 -0.34 -30.58 26.81
C THR A 423 -0.12 -29.83 25.50
N GLU A 424 -1.12 -29.05 25.10
CA GLU A 424 -1.12 -28.27 23.86
C GLU A 424 -1.74 -26.90 24.10
N ILE A 425 -1.20 -25.87 23.43
CA ILE A 425 -1.79 -24.52 23.39
C ILE A 425 -1.91 -24.09 21.95
N ASP A 426 -3.09 -23.64 21.54
CA ASP A 426 -3.29 -22.94 20.28
C ASP A 426 -2.96 -21.46 20.48
N VAL A 427 -1.97 -20.98 19.74
CA VAL A 427 -1.54 -19.58 19.77
C VAL A 427 -2.14 -18.88 18.57
N VAL A 428 -3.23 -18.14 18.78
CA VAL A 428 -3.91 -17.36 17.74
C VAL A 428 -3.41 -15.92 17.75
N VAL A 429 -2.91 -15.46 16.63
CA VAL A 429 -2.22 -14.17 16.49
C VAL A 429 -3.12 -13.15 15.80
N PHE A 430 -3.16 -11.96 16.36
CA PHE A 430 -3.97 -10.83 15.89
C PHE A 430 -3.14 -9.55 15.76
N GLU A 431 -3.61 -8.67 14.89
CA GLU A 431 -3.19 -7.27 14.79
C GLU A 431 -4.39 -6.34 14.95
N GLY A 432 -4.21 -5.20 15.60
CA GLY A 432 -5.25 -4.18 15.82
C GLY A 432 -5.22 -3.57 17.21
N GLU A 433 -6.08 -2.57 17.41
CA GLU A 433 -6.08 -1.74 18.62
C GLU A 433 -7.24 -2.06 19.57
N ARG A 434 -8.12 -3.02 19.23
CA ARG A 434 -9.28 -3.33 20.05
C ARG A 434 -8.91 -4.32 21.18
N PRO A 435 -9.44 -4.11 22.39
CA PRO A 435 -9.22 -5.05 23.51
C PRO A 435 -9.82 -6.45 23.26
N CYS A 436 -10.89 -6.54 22.45
CA CYS A 436 -11.50 -7.80 22.02
C CYS A 436 -11.00 -8.17 20.62
N VAL A 437 -10.59 -9.44 20.44
CA VAL A 437 -10.04 -9.93 19.17
C VAL A 437 -11.06 -9.98 18.03
N ASP A 438 -12.37 -10.00 18.32
CA ASP A 438 -13.44 -10.04 17.31
C ASP A 438 -13.42 -8.86 16.32
N SER A 439 -12.84 -7.75 16.75
CA SER A 439 -12.73 -6.51 15.96
C SER A 439 -11.31 -6.23 15.50
N ASN A 440 -10.40 -7.19 15.67
CA ASN A 440 -9.02 -7.14 15.21
C ASN A 440 -8.81 -8.10 14.03
N ASN A 441 -7.77 -7.88 13.25
CA ASN A 441 -7.45 -8.74 12.12
C ASN A 441 -6.69 -9.98 12.60
N ARG A 442 -7.22 -11.19 12.30
CA ARG A 442 -6.55 -12.45 12.58
C ARG A 442 -5.46 -12.71 11.56
N LEU A 443 -4.21 -12.85 12.06
CA LEU A 443 -3.05 -13.11 11.20
C LEU A 443 -2.80 -14.60 10.95
N GLY A 444 -3.18 -15.45 11.89
CA GLY A 444 -3.02 -16.91 11.80
C GLY A 444 -2.95 -17.57 13.17
N SER A 445 -2.75 -18.88 13.17
CA SER A 445 -2.56 -19.65 14.41
C SER A 445 -1.55 -20.78 14.22
N PHE A 446 -1.05 -21.29 15.35
CA PHE A 446 -0.25 -22.52 15.41
C PHE A 446 -0.37 -23.17 16.78
N VAL A 447 -0.16 -24.46 16.83
CA VAL A 447 -0.23 -25.23 18.06
C VAL A 447 1.18 -25.54 18.57
N ILE A 448 1.45 -25.27 19.83
CA ILE A 448 2.60 -25.82 20.55
C ILE A 448 2.14 -27.05 21.33
N SER A 449 2.77 -28.20 21.05
CA SER A 449 2.50 -29.49 21.71
C SER A 449 3.68 -29.92 22.56
N GLY A 450 3.45 -30.81 23.51
CA GLY A 450 4.51 -31.32 24.42
C GLY A 450 4.82 -30.39 25.59
N ILE A 451 3.86 -29.57 25.98
CA ILE A 451 3.93 -28.71 27.18
C ILE A 451 3.99 -29.58 28.43
N GLN A 452 4.66 -29.08 29.47
CA GLN A 452 4.74 -29.72 30.78
C GLN A 452 3.33 -30.09 31.29
N LYS A 453 3.12 -31.36 31.57
CA LYS A 453 1.86 -31.88 32.14
C LYS A 453 1.76 -31.52 33.61
N ALA A 454 1.00 -30.47 33.94
CA ALA A 454 0.84 -29.95 35.30
C ALA A 454 -0.56 -29.34 35.49
N ARG A 455 -0.86 -28.75 36.64
CA ARG A 455 -2.12 -28.04 36.86
C ARG A 455 -2.18 -26.74 36.06
N ALA A 456 -3.39 -26.30 35.79
CA ALA A 456 -3.62 -25.00 35.16
C ALA A 456 -2.86 -23.88 35.86
N GLY A 457 -2.20 -23.00 35.12
CA GLY A 457 -1.40 -21.90 35.66
C GLY A 457 0.04 -22.25 36.05
N GLU A 458 0.44 -23.52 36.13
CA GLU A 458 1.81 -23.92 36.46
C GLU A 458 2.77 -23.92 35.23
N PRO A 459 2.40 -24.50 34.08
CA PRO A 459 3.27 -24.47 32.90
C PRO A 459 3.58 -23.05 32.45
N LYS A 460 4.81 -22.82 31.99
CA LYS A 460 5.27 -21.52 31.50
C LYS A 460 5.71 -21.63 30.05
N VAL A 461 4.96 -20.99 29.18
CA VAL A 461 5.22 -20.95 27.75
C VAL A 461 5.58 -19.54 27.31
N ASP A 462 6.80 -19.36 26.83
CA ASP A 462 7.28 -18.09 26.30
C ASP A 462 6.83 -17.93 24.84
N VAL A 463 5.99 -16.96 24.58
CA VAL A 463 5.61 -16.56 23.22
C VAL A 463 6.45 -15.35 22.81
N SER A 464 7.18 -15.49 21.73
CA SER A 464 8.08 -14.45 21.19
C SER A 464 7.58 -13.97 19.84
N PHE A 465 7.45 -12.66 19.68
CA PHE A 465 7.16 -11.97 18.43
C PHE A 465 8.44 -11.27 17.95
N ALA A 466 8.82 -11.53 16.71
CA ALA A 466 9.96 -10.90 16.07
C ALA A 466 9.51 -10.25 14.75
N LEU A 467 9.54 -8.92 14.69
CA LEU A 467 9.36 -8.16 13.46
C LEU A 467 10.72 -7.95 12.80
N ASP A 468 10.82 -8.28 11.54
CA ASP A 468 12.01 -7.99 10.75
C ASP A 468 12.03 -6.53 10.26
N ALA A 469 13.06 -6.17 9.56
CA ALA A 469 13.22 -4.83 9.00
C ALA A 469 12.23 -4.51 7.84
N ASN A 470 11.49 -5.49 7.33
CA ASN A 470 10.43 -5.32 6.34
C ASN A 470 9.04 -5.17 7.00
N GLY A 471 8.98 -5.27 8.35
CA GLY A 471 7.72 -5.32 9.10
C GLY A 471 7.01 -6.68 9.01
N ILE A 472 7.72 -7.75 8.66
CA ILE A 472 7.17 -9.12 8.58
C ILE A 472 7.31 -9.80 9.92
N LEU A 473 6.21 -10.37 10.43
CA LEU A 473 6.12 -10.98 11.75
C LEU A 473 6.47 -12.47 11.71
N ASN A 474 7.40 -12.85 12.58
CA ASN A 474 7.70 -14.23 12.95
C ASN A 474 7.31 -14.48 14.40
N VAL A 475 6.60 -15.57 14.66
CA VAL A 475 6.16 -15.95 16.01
C VAL A 475 6.73 -17.31 16.40
N SER A 476 7.15 -17.45 17.64
CA SER A 476 7.56 -18.72 18.23
C SER A 476 7.00 -18.87 19.62
N ALA A 477 6.70 -20.11 20.02
CA ALA A 477 6.32 -20.47 21.37
C ALA A 477 7.25 -21.55 21.90
N ARG A 478 7.67 -21.46 23.17
CA ARG A 478 8.57 -22.42 23.81
C ARG A 478 8.16 -22.68 25.26
N ASP A 479 7.98 -23.93 25.62
CA ASP A 479 7.83 -24.35 27.02
C ASP A 479 9.17 -24.26 27.76
N GLN A 480 9.18 -23.61 28.94
CA GLN A 480 10.41 -23.36 29.68
C GLN A 480 10.99 -24.61 30.34
N VAL A 481 10.16 -25.64 30.60
CA VAL A 481 10.55 -26.86 31.32
C VAL A 481 10.89 -27.99 30.34
N THR A 482 9.98 -28.31 29.44
CA THR A 482 10.19 -29.40 28.47
C THR A 482 11.12 -29.01 27.33
N GLY A 483 11.24 -27.72 27.07
CA GLY A 483 11.96 -27.18 25.90
C GLY A 483 11.23 -27.39 24.59
N ALA A 484 9.99 -27.91 24.62
CA ALA A 484 9.14 -28.02 23.43
C ALA A 484 9.00 -26.66 22.76
N GLU A 485 9.21 -26.60 21.45
CA GLU A 485 9.19 -25.35 20.69
C GLU A 485 8.32 -25.54 19.43
N ALA A 486 7.48 -24.55 19.18
CA ALA A 486 6.78 -24.39 17.91
C ALA A 486 7.12 -23.01 17.33
N ARG A 487 7.36 -22.98 16.03
CA ARG A 487 7.60 -21.73 15.28
C ARG A 487 6.59 -21.64 14.16
N ALA A 488 6.00 -20.49 14.02
CA ALA A 488 5.25 -20.16 12.83
C ALA A 488 5.86 -18.88 12.23
N GLU A 489 6.32 -18.98 11.00
CA GLU A 489 6.18 -17.84 10.12
C GLU A 489 4.68 -17.68 9.96
N ILE A 490 4.11 -16.57 10.46
CA ILE A 490 2.65 -16.40 10.45
C ILE A 490 2.17 -16.43 9.02
N LYS A 491 1.79 -17.63 8.59
CA LYS A 491 1.15 -17.87 7.30
C LYS A 491 -0.33 -17.77 7.57
N ALA A 492 -0.99 -16.84 6.89
CA ALA A 492 -2.45 -16.76 6.93
C ALA A 492 -3.04 -18.12 6.54
N GLU A 493 -4.05 -18.57 7.26
CA GLU A 493 -4.76 -19.81 6.95
C GLU A 493 -5.63 -19.69 5.68
N SER A 494 -5.88 -18.46 5.23
CA SER A 494 -6.66 -18.16 4.02
C SER A 494 -6.03 -17.02 3.22
N GLY A 495 -6.10 -17.13 1.91
CA GLY A 495 -5.76 -16.03 0.98
C GLY A 495 -4.27 -15.83 0.67
N ARG A 496 -3.37 -16.74 1.11
CA ARG A 496 -1.95 -16.66 0.78
C ARG A 496 -1.50 -17.75 -0.20
N LEU A 497 -0.66 -17.30 -1.15
CA LEU A 497 0.01 -18.20 -2.08
C LEU A 497 1.02 -19.12 -1.37
N THR A 498 0.99 -20.40 -1.67
CA THR A 498 2.02 -21.36 -1.26
C THR A 498 3.29 -21.17 -2.09
N GLU A 499 4.45 -21.61 -1.59
CA GLU A 499 5.70 -21.60 -2.38
C GLU A 499 5.54 -22.32 -3.73
N ALA A 500 4.81 -23.44 -3.77
CA ALA A 500 4.53 -24.16 -5.01
C ALA A 500 3.66 -23.36 -6.00
N GLU A 501 2.71 -22.57 -5.49
CA GLU A 501 1.91 -21.67 -6.32
C GLU A 501 2.75 -20.48 -6.82
N ILE A 502 3.61 -19.92 -5.98
CA ILE A 502 4.55 -18.85 -6.36
C ILE A 502 5.49 -19.36 -7.46
N ASP A 503 6.11 -20.55 -7.29
CA ASP A 503 6.99 -21.16 -8.29
C ASP A 503 6.24 -21.42 -9.60
N LYS A 504 5.00 -21.89 -9.51
CA LYS A 504 4.15 -22.06 -10.70
C LYS A 504 3.88 -20.74 -11.38
N MET A 505 3.56 -19.68 -10.64
CA MET A 505 3.31 -18.33 -11.19
C MET A 505 4.57 -17.74 -11.82
N ILE A 506 5.75 -17.97 -11.25
CA ILE A 506 7.04 -17.60 -11.86
C ILE A 506 7.21 -18.28 -13.22
N ASN A 507 7.02 -19.60 -13.28
CA ASN A 507 7.13 -20.36 -14.52
C ASN A 507 6.07 -19.94 -15.56
N ASP A 508 4.84 -19.68 -15.12
CA ASP A 508 3.76 -19.19 -15.99
C ASP A 508 4.08 -17.79 -16.52
N ALA A 509 4.63 -16.90 -15.69
CA ALA A 509 5.03 -15.54 -16.10
C ALA A 509 6.17 -15.58 -17.14
N GLU A 510 7.16 -16.45 -16.97
CA GLU A 510 8.26 -16.65 -17.94
C GLU A 510 7.75 -17.19 -19.27
N ARG A 511 6.87 -18.19 -19.23
CA ARG A 511 6.24 -18.75 -20.43
C ARG A 511 5.38 -17.71 -21.16
N ASP A 512 4.56 -16.96 -20.44
CA ASP A 512 3.71 -15.91 -21.02
C ASP A 512 4.56 -14.80 -21.64
N ARG A 513 5.71 -14.44 -21.04
CA ARG A 513 6.68 -13.50 -21.59
C ARG A 513 7.27 -14.00 -22.92
N ALA A 514 7.74 -15.23 -22.96
CA ALA A 514 8.30 -15.83 -24.18
C ALA A 514 7.28 -15.85 -25.33
N GLN A 515 6.01 -16.15 -25.03
CA GLN A 515 4.93 -16.13 -26.01
C GLN A 515 4.57 -14.71 -26.47
N ASP A 516 4.59 -13.73 -25.59
CA ASP A 516 4.33 -12.34 -25.95
C ASP A 516 5.46 -11.76 -26.84
N GLU A 517 6.72 -12.12 -26.58
CA GLU A 517 7.89 -11.76 -27.41
C GLU A 517 7.81 -12.42 -28.79
N GLU A 518 7.41 -13.70 -28.86
CA GLU A 518 7.20 -14.40 -30.15
C GLU A 518 6.07 -13.77 -30.97
N LEU A 519 4.96 -13.38 -30.32
CA LEU A 519 3.87 -12.68 -30.98
C LEU A 519 4.31 -11.29 -31.49
N ALA A 520 5.04 -10.53 -30.69
CA ALA A 520 5.56 -9.22 -31.08
C ALA A 520 6.50 -9.34 -32.28
N SER A 521 7.36 -10.37 -32.33
CA SER A 521 8.27 -10.60 -33.46
C SER A 521 7.57 -11.02 -34.76
N LYS A 522 6.34 -11.58 -34.67
CA LYS A 522 5.52 -11.95 -35.86
C LYS A 522 4.70 -10.78 -36.39
N VAL A 523 4.51 -9.71 -35.62
CA VAL A 523 3.71 -8.54 -35.97
C VAL A 523 4.61 -7.38 -36.43
N ALA A 524 5.90 -7.40 -36.07
CA ALA A 524 6.93 -6.48 -36.58
C ALA A 524 7.45 -6.96 -37.92
#